data_f62dc2f5a4d0d706f24c4cdebe008b6a
#
_entry.id   f62dc2f5a4d0d706f24c4cdebe008b6a
#
_cell.length_a   1.000
_cell.length_b   1.000
_cell.length_c   1.000
_cell.angle_alpha   90.00
_cell.angle_beta   90.00
_cell.angle_gamma   90.00
#
_symmetry.space_group_name_H-M   'P 1'
#
loop_
_entity.id
_entity.type
_entity.pdbx_description
1 polymer ?
#
loop_
_entity_poly.entity_id
_entity_poly.type
_entity_poly.pdbx_seq_one_letter_code
_entity_poly.pdbx_strand_id
1 'polypeptide(L)'
;MMKVKPVKLGKTERMSFSHIDEVISMPNLIEVQKNSYQWFLDEGLKEVFHDIGTIEDYTGNLALSFVDFRLDKEPKYSIKECKERDVTYAAPLRVTARLLNKETGEEIGRASCRERV
;
A
#
# COMPACT_ATOMS: atom_id res chain seq x y z
N MET A 1 -35.56 -13.27 1.61
CA MET A 1 -36.87 -13.46 0.94
C MET A 1 -37.38 -12.09 0.54
N MET A 2 -37.61 -11.85 -0.75
CA MET A 2 -38.11 -10.56 -1.23
C MET A 2 -39.54 -10.33 -0.70
N LYS A 3 -39.76 -9.27 0.04
CA LYS A 3 -41.10 -8.82 0.46
C LYS A 3 -41.63 -7.85 -0.57
N VAL A 4 -42.35 -8.35 -1.54
CA VAL A 4 -43.07 -7.52 -2.52
C VAL A 4 -44.43 -7.13 -1.94
N LYS A 5 -44.73 -5.84 -1.94
CA LYS A 5 -46.02 -5.34 -1.43
C LYS A 5 -46.95 -4.97 -2.59
N PRO A 6 -48.24 -5.38 -2.53
CA PRO A 6 -49.21 -4.88 -3.47
C PRO A 6 -49.50 -3.39 -3.22
N VAL A 7 -49.49 -2.59 -4.27
CA VAL A 7 -49.81 -1.17 -4.24
C VAL A 7 -50.93 -0.91 -5.22
N LYS A 8 -51.95 -0.21 -4.75
CA LYS A 8 -53.11 0.19 -5.56
C LYS A 8 -52.82 1.51 -6.27
N LEU A 9 -52.75 1.47 -7.59
CA LEU A 9 -52.59 2.64 -8.44
C LEU A 9 -53.85 2.86 -9.26
N GLY A 10 -54.72 3.78 -8.79
CA GLY A 10 -55.99 4.02 -9.41
C GLY A 10 -56.94 2.81 -9.28
N LYS A 11 -57.36 2.26 -10.44
CA LYS A 11 -58.22 1.07 -10.49
C LYS A 11 -57.45 -0.25 -10.56
N THR A 12 -56.13 -0.21 -10.69
CA THR A 12 -55.29 -1.41 -10.87
C THR A 12 -54.44 -1.64 -9.64
N GLU A 13 -54.29 -2.89 -9.26
CA GLU A 13 -53.40 -3.34 -8.21
C GLU A 13 -52.07 -3.86 -8.85
N ARG A 14 -50.95 -3.34 -8.40
CA ARG A 14 -49.63 -3.69 -8.90
C ARG A 14 -48.72 -4.11 -7.77
N MET A 15 -47.75 -4.97 -8.06
CA MET A 15 -46.70 -5.34 -7.12
C MET A 15 -45.59 -4.29 -7.16
N SER A 16 -45.28 -3.73 -5.99
CA SER A 16 -44.21 -2.75 -5.86
C SER A 16 -42.88 -3.42 -5.51
N PHE A 17 -41.87 -3.17 -6.33
CA PHE A 17 -40.47 -3.58 -6.09
C PHE A 17 -39.61 -2.41 -5.64
N SER A 18 -40.24 -1.31 -5.21
CA SER A 18 -39.53 -0.09 -4.81
C SER A 18 -38.66 -0.23 -3.56
N HIS A 19 -38.97 -1.23 -2.74
CA HIS A 19 -38.23 -1.50 -1.51
C HIS A 19 -37.94 -2.99 -1.40
N ILE A 20 -36.77 -3.37 -1.84
CA ILE A 20 -36.26 -4.74 -1.77
C ILE A 20 -35.20 -4.76 -0.68
N ASP A 21 -35.37 -5.67 0.27
CA ASP A 21 -34.36 -5.91 1.31
C ASP A 21 -33.08 -6.41 0.67
N GLU A 22 -31.94 -6.02 1.22
CA GLU A 22 -30.63 -6.44 0.75
C GLU A 22 -30.51 -7.97 0.85
N VAL A 23 -30.36 -8.64 -0.28
CA VAL A 23 -30.22 -10.11 -0.38
C VAL A 23 -28.75 -10.53 -0.27
N ILE A 24 -27.88 -9.75 -0.84
CA ILE A 24 -26.41 -9.93 -0.81
C ILE A 24 -25.81 -8.63 -0.30
N SER A 25 -24.89 -8.74 0.66
CA SER A 25 -24.17 -7.59 1.16
C SER A 25 -23.41 -6.88 0.02
N MET A 26 -23.49 -5.57 -0.02
CA MET A 26 -22.80 -4.79 -1.04
C MET A 26 -21.27 -5.01 -0.91
N PRO A 27 -20.59 -5.45 -1.98
CA PRO A 27 -19.14 -5.63 -1.93
C PRO A 27 -18.44 -4.26 -1.77
N ASN A 28 -17.31 -4.27 -1.09
CA ASN A 28 -16.47 -3.09 -1.00
C ASN A 28 -15.78 -2.85 -2.35
N LEU A 29 -16.17 -1.82 -3.07
CA LEU A 29 -15.67 -1.52 -4.41
C LEU A 29 -14.18 -1.16 -4.45
N ILE A 30 -13.60 -0.78 -3.31
CA ILE A 30 -12.19 -0.44 -3.18
C ILE A 30 -11.37 -1.54 -2.51
N GLU A 31 -11.94 -2.71 -2.32
CA GLU A 31 -11.28 -3.85 -1.65
C GLU A 31 -9.99 -4.27 -2.36
N VAL A 32 -10.01 -4.31 -3.68
CA VAL A 32 -8.83 -4.64 -4.49
C VAL A 32 -7.67 -3.67 -4.21
N GLN A 33 -7.95 -2.37 -4.14
CA GLN A 33 -6.93 -1.36 -3.86
C GLN A 33 -6.40 -1.47 -2.43
N LYS A 34 -7.26 -1.69 -1.46
CA LYS A 34 -6.87 -1.88 -0.06
C LYS A 34 -6.01 -3.13 0.12
N ASN A 35 -6.41 -4.25 -0.47
CA ASN A 35 -5.69 -5.50 -0.38
C ASN A 35 -4.32 -5.42 -1.08
N SER A 36 -4.26 -4.78 -2.24
CA SER A 36 -3.00 -4.56 -2.96
C SER A 36 -2.03 -3.69 -2.16
N TYR A 37 -2.52 -2.63 -1.55
CA TYR A 37 -1.69 -1.77 -0.71
C TYR A 37 -1.22 -2.48 0.57
N GLN A 38 -2.09 -3.25 1.19
CA GLN A 38 -1.72 -4.05 2.37
C GLN A 38 -0.66 -5.11 2.02
N TRP A 39 -0.84 -5.81 0.89
CA TRP A 39 0.16 -6.74 0.39
C TRP A 39 1.50 -6.06 0.12
N PHE A 40 1.47 -4.87 -0.50
CA PHE A 40 2.69 -4.09 -0.74
C PHE A 40 3.45 -3.77 0.56
N LEU A 41 2.73 -3.39 1.63
CA LEU A 41 3.34 -3.10 2.92
C LEU A 41 3.89 -4.34 3.62
N ASP A 42 3.20 -5.48 3.52
CA ASP A 42 3.54 -6.69 4.26
C ASP A 42 4.60 -7.53 3.54
N GLU A 43 4.49 -7.68 2.24
CA GLU A 43 5.32 -8.58 1.42
C GLU A 43 6.03 -7.89 0.27
N GLY A 44 5.35 -7.01 -0.45
CA GLY A 44 5.86 -6.41 -1.68
C GLY A 44 7.16 -5.66 -1.52
N LEU A 45 7.34 -4.93 -0.44
CA LEU A 45 8.62 -4.25 -0.13
C LEU A 45 9.77 -5.25 0.07
N LYS A 46 9.51 -6.37 0.72
CA LYS A 46 10.52 -7.42 0.93
C LYS A 46 10.91 -8.07 -0.38
N GLU A 47 9.93 -8.38 -1.22
CA GLU A 47 10.17 -8.94 -2.56
C GLU A 47 11.00 -8.00 -3.42
N VAL A 48 10.68 -6.72 -3.45
CA VAL A 48 11.42 -5.71 -4.23
C VAL A 48 12.90 -5.67 -3.80
N PHE A 49 13.18 -5.62 -2.51
CA PHE A 49 14.56 -5.60 -2.02
C PHE A 49 15.28 -6.93 -2.23
N HIS A 50 14.57 -8.04 -2.22
CA HIS A 50 15.12 -9.35 -2.54
C HIS A 50 15.46 -9.47 -4.03
N ASP A 51 14.59 -8.99 -4.91
CA ASP A 51 14.76 -9.06 -6.37
C ASP A 51 15.87 -8.13 -6.86
N ILE A 52 16.01 -6.95 -6.28
CA ILE A 52 17.14 -6.06 -6.56
C ILE A 52 18.45 -6.72 -6.14
N GLY A 53 18.43 -7.42 -5.01
CA GLY A 53 19.58 -8.14 -4.49
C GLY A 53 20.78 -7.24 -4.22
N THR A 54 21.95 -7.73 -4.59
CA THR A 54 23.22 -7.01 -4.45
C THR A 54 23.61 -6.41 -5.78
N ILE A 55 23.89 -5.11 -5.80
CA ILE A 55 24.38 -4.41 -6.98
C ILE A 55 25.90 -4.47 -6.94
N GLU A 56 26.49 -5.07 -7.95
CA GLU A 56 27.95 -5.25 -8.05
C GLU A 56 28.55 -4.33 -9.12
N ASP A 57 29.78 -3.92 -8.89
CA ASP A 57 30.58 -3.22 -9.88
C ASP A 57 30.96 -4.17 -11.03
N TYR A 58 31.25 -3.62 -12.21
CA TYR A 58 31.69 -4.40 -13.38
C TYR A 58 33.01 -5.21 -13.13
N THR A 59 33.82 -4.74 -12.20
CA THR A 59 35.02 -5.46 -11.75
C THR A 59 34.75 -6.53 -10.70
N GLY A 60 33.58 -6.48 -10.08
CA GLY A 60 33.16 -7.38 -9.00
C GLY A 60 33.78 -7.08 -7.63
N ASN A 61 34.52 -5.99 -7.49
CA ASN A 61 35.23 -5.64 -6.25
C ASN A 61 34.35 -4.93 -5.24
N LEU A 62 33.38 -4.15 -5.71
CA LEU A 62 32.45 -3.40 -4.88
C LEU A 62 31.06 -3.98 -4.97
N ALA A 63 30.39 -4.08 -3.84
CA ALA A 63 29.02 -4.55 -3.76
C ALA A 63 28.16 -3.63 -2.87
N LEU A 64 27.06 -3.17 -3.41
CA LEU A 64 26.02 -2.44 -2.69
C LEU A 64 24.88 -3.39 -2.35
N SER A 65 24.59 -3.55 -1.07
CA SER A 65 23.48 -4.38 -0.60
C SER A 65 22.54 -3.59 0.30
N PHE A 66 21.26 -3.94 0.22
CA PHE A 66 20.24 -3.42 1.13
C PHE A 66 20.16 -4.35 2.34
N VAL A 67 20.38 -3.78 3.52
CA VAL A 67 20.46 -4.56 4.76
C VAL A 67 19.09 -4.65 5.41
N ASP A 68 18.40 -3.51 5.50
CA ASP A 68 17.13 -3.39 6.21
C ASP A 68 16.31 -2.24 5.65
N PHE A 69 15.01 -2.31 5.87
CA PHE A 69 14.10 -1.20 5.57
C PHE A 69 13.08 -1.04 6.71
N ARG A 70 12.66 0.18 6.93
CA ARG A 70 11.65 0.51 7.93
C ARG A 70 10.69 1.54 7.35
N LEU A 71 9.41 1.21 7.39
CA LEU A 71 8.33 2.13 7.10
C LEU A 71 7.81 2.74 8.41
N ASP A 72 7.92 4.05 8.54
CA ASP A 72 7.30 4.76 9.66
C ASP A 72 5.79 4.89 9.36
N LYS A 73 4.96 4.16 10.11
CA LYS A 73 3.50 4.13 9.90
C LYS A 73 2.81 5.45 10.23
N GLU A 74 3.47 6.29 11.01
CA GLU A 74 2.92 7.59 11.39
C GLU A 74 3.37 8.67 10.38
N PRO A 75 2.44 9.25 9.62
CA PRO A 75 2.75 10.36 8.75
C PRO A 75 3.08 11.62 9.57
N LYS A 76 3.88 12.50 8.99
CA LYS A 76 4.30 13.75 9.66
C LYS A 76 3.11 14.68 9.96
N TYR A 77 2.12 14.68 9.08
CA TYR A 77 0.95 15.53 9.19
C TYR A 77 -0.33 14.69 9.13
N SER A 78 -1.36 15.12 9.86
CA SER A 78 -2.69 14.53 9.75
C SER A 78 -3.33 14.85 8.39
N ILE A 79 -4.35 14.09 8.01
CA ILE A 79 -5.08 14.32 6.75
C ILE A 79 -5.63 15.74 6.67
N LYS A 80 -6.14 16.27 7.79
CA LYS A 80 -6.68 17.63 7.88
C LYS A 80 -5.58 18.68 7.63
N GLU A 81 -4.45 18.55 8.31
CA GLU A 81 -3.31 19.44 8.12
C GLU A 81 -2.73 19.39 6.70
N CYS A 82 -2.72 18.21 6.07
CA CYS A 82 -2.30 18.07 4.68
C CYS A 82 -3.21 18.87 3.73
N LYS A 83 -4.52 18.84 3.95
CA LYS A 83 -5.48 19.62 3.17
C LYS A 83 -5.35 21.13 3.38
N GLU A 84 -5.12 21.57 4.62
CA GLU A 84 -4.95 22.99 4.95
C GLU A 84 -3.64 23.58 4.44
N ARG A 85 -2.58 22.76 4.35
CA ARG A 85 -1.23 23.18 3.95
C ARG A 85 -0.85 22.82 2.52
N ASP A 86 -1.73 22.18 1.77
CA ASP A 86 -1.45 21.63 0.42
C ASP A 86 -0.22 20.71 0.40
N VAL A 87 -0.06 19.90 1.41
CA VAL A 87 1.06 18.97 1.56
C VAL A 87 0.60 17.54 1.26
N THR A 88 1.50 16.72 0.72
CA THR A 88 1.23 15.32 0.46
C THR A 88 1.14 14.51 1.76
N TYR A 89 0.09 13.69 1.88
CA TYR A 89 -0.05 12.71 2.94
C TYR A 89 0.84 11.50 2.63
N ALA A 90 1.99 11.42 3.26
CA ALA A 90 3.00 10.41 2.97
C ALA A 90 3.70 9.93 4.23
N ALA A 91 4.08 8.66 4.22
CA ALA A 91 4.88 8.03 5.27
C ALA A 91 6.34 7.89 4.81
N PRO A 92 7.33 8.13 5.68
CA PRO A 92 8.72 7.98 5.32
C PRO A 92 9.13 6.49 5.31
N LEU A 93 9.71 6.06 4.21
CA LEU A 93 10.38 4.77 4.08
C LEU A 93 11.89 4.99 4.26
N ARG A 94 12.48 4.35 5.24
CA ARG A 94 13.94 4.37 5.49
C ARG A 94 14.54 3.05 5.06
N VAL A 95 15.53 3.13 4.20
CA VAL A 95 16.26 1.97 3.69
C VAL A 95 17.72 2.10 4.08
N THR A 96 18.28 1.07 4.68
CA THR A 96 19.69 1.00 5.03
C THR A 96 20.44 0.25 3.94
N ALA A 97 21.35 0.93 3.29
CA ALA A 97 22.25 0.36 2.29
C ALA A 97 23.67 0.24 2.84
N ARG A 98 24.35 -0.81 2.44
CA ARG A 98 25.73 -1.10 2.85
C ARG A 98 26.61 -1.30 1.62
N LEU A 99 27.75 -0.61 1.59
CA LEU A 99 28.76 -0.76 0.57
C LEU A 99 29.92 -1.61 1.12
N LEU A 100 30.22 -2.69 0.44
CA LEU A 100 31.27 -3.65 0.80
C LEU A 100 32.37 -3.67 -0.26
N ASN A 101 33.61 -3.79 0.20
CA ASN A 101 34.72 -4.22 -0.65
C ASN A 101 34.87 -5.74 -0.55
N LYS A 102 34.64 -6.46 -1.65
CA LYS A 102 34.73 -7.92 -1.67
C LYS A 102 36.13 -8.46 -1.52
N GLU A 103 37.16 -7.70 -1.94
CA GLU A 103 38.54 -8.14 -1.83
C GLU A 103 39.04 -8.17 -0.39
N THR A 104 38.72 -7.09 0.38
CA THR A 104 39.16 -7.00 1.78
C THR A 104 38.11 -7.51 2.76
N GLY A 105 36.85 -7.68 2.31
CA GLY A 105 35.73 -8.03 3.16
C GLY A 105 35.29 -6.91 4.10
N GLU A 106 35.82 -5.71 3.93
CA GLU A 106 35.54 -4.56 4.79
C GLU A 106 34.31 -3.77 4.30
N GLU A 107 33.55 -3.28 5.24
CA GLU A 107 32.45 -2.34 4.98
C GLU A 107 33.03 -0.95 4.77
N ILE A 108 32.92 -0.43 3.55
CA ILE A 108 33.39 0.93 3.23
C ILE A 108 32.49 1.99 3.84
N GLY A 109 31.19 1.75 3.85
CA GLY A 109 30.24 2.69 4.38
C GLY A 109 28.80 2.16 4.47
N ARG A 110 28.02 2.84 5.27
CA ARG A 110 26.59 2.59 5.45
C ARG A 110 25.82 3.88 5.31
N ALA A 111 24.76 3.87 4.52
CA ALA A 111 23.89 5.00 4.32
C ALA A 111 22.44 4.65 4.62
N SER A 112 21.69 5.60 5.12
CA SER A 112 20.25 5.50 5.29
C SER A 112 19.57 6.45 4.32
N CYS A 113 18.87 5.88 3.34
CA CYS A 113 18.05 6.64 2.40
C CYS A 113 16.64 6.81 2.97
N ARG A 114 16.04 7.96 2.71
CA ARG A 114 14.70 8.29 3.14
C ARG A 114 13.85 8.66 1.94
N GLU A 115 12.81 7.89 1.71
CA GLU A 115 11.84 8.11 0.64
C GLU A 115 10.44 8.30 1.24
N ARG A 116 9.51 8.81 0.46
CA ARG A 116 8.12 9.02 0.86
C ARG A 116 7.21 8.05 0.11
N VAL A 117 6.36 7.37 0.86
CA VAL A 117 5.36 6.42 0.35
C VAL A 117 3.95 6.87 0.75
#